data_f6de665940fcd24a81e0db6f6b8e9189
#
_entry.id   f6de665940fcd24a81e0db6f6b8e9189
#
_cell.length_a   1.000
_cell.length_b   1.000
_cell.length_c   1.000
_cell.angle_alpha   90.00
_cell.angle_beta   90.00
_cell.angle_gamma   90.00
#
_symmetry.space_group_name_H-M   'P 1'
#
loop_
_entity.id
_entity.type
_entity.pdbx_description
1 polymer ?
#
loop_
_entity_poly.entity_id
_entity_poly.type
_entity_poly.pdbx_seq_one_letter_code
_entity_poly.pdbx_strand_id
1 'polypeptide(L)'
;MKEIIGNLLKKENVRQNLSSLRQEIKDENALAEALKLLAGEDELLVSFMGADDAKTRKNAALLIGDLHMSQLSDEVFKAYEAEQMRFVKGSYLAALSQLDCKELLPQLMERAKELEHMTVTAENRKHIEEELNEINKILIKYNGIKHHTPVLEGVKAELLLMTNRLHREVVRRQIPVKDTKLHPLGVLVKTDNIPLIMQVRTFRKMYFTIHAASLLPKDAQEAAGLLAESDMYDILRRMHREGGPFYYRIESTADAAYQSRLAKAIDMHFAGRMINSPNDYDVVIKLIPTKNDNFFVCMRLCSIQDNRFAYRKNVLPTSMHPSQAALIVSLAKPYLKETAQIMDPFCGVGTLLIERAHLVPAREIYATDTYGDAITMGRENAAFAKTRINFIHRDFFDFRHDYKFDELITDMPVRNRQTKAEMELFYERFFDKAAEHLVSGGIIVMYSNEIGFVKKQIRLRV
;
A
#
# COMPACT_ATOMS: atom_id res chain seq x y z
N MET A 1 -2.32 21.58 -39.97
CA MET A 1 -3.74 21.28 -39.64
C MET A 1 -4.68 21.32 -40.86
N LYS A 2 -5.04 22.49 -41.41
CA LYS A 2 -6.00 22.61 -42.52
C LYS A 2 -5.62 21.83 -43.79
N GLU A 3 -4.34 21.82 -44.17
CA GLU A 3 -3.84 21.04 -45.30
C GLU A 3 -3.95 19.54 -45.05
N ILE A 4 -3.58 19.08 -43.84
CA ILE A 4 -3.67 17.66 -43.45
C ILE A 4 -5.10 17.19 -43.53
N ILE A 5 -6.04 17.94 -42.94
CA ILE A 5 -7.45 17.58 -42.95
C ILE A 5 -8.02 17.69 -44.38
N GLY A 6 -7.64 18.71 -45.15
CA GLY A 6 -8.00 18.82 -46.57
C GLY A 6 -7.60 17.62 -47.40
N ASN A 7 -6.41 17.06 -47.15
CA ASN A 7 -5.93 15.83 -47.81
C ASN A 7 -6.72 14.61 -47.36
N LEU A 8 -7.08 14.53 -46.06
CA LEU A 8 -7.93 13.44 -45.54
C LEU A 8 -9.32 13.45 -46.20
N LEU A 9 -9.93 14.63 -46.36
CA LEU A 9 -11.22 14.82 -47.03
C LEU A 9 -11.17 14.36 -48.51
N LYS A 10 -10.02 14.55 -49.16
CA LYS A 10 -9.78 14.08 -50.54
C LYS A 10 -9.31 12.63 -50.59
N LYS A 11 -9.14 11.97 -49.48
CA LYS A 11 -8.56 10.60 -49.37
C LYS A 11 -7.13 10.47 -49.93
N GLU A 12 -6.36 11.54 -49.85
CA GLU A 12 -4.97 11.58 -50.32
C GLU A 12 -4.02 11.25 -49.16
N ASN A 13 -3.00 10.39 -49.42
CA ASN A 13 -1.98 10.00 -48.44
C ASN A 13 -2.55 9.73 -47.03
N VAL A 14 -3.66 9.05 -46.94
CA VAL A 14 -4.49 8.89 -45.74
C VAL A 14 -3.66 8.44 -44.53
N ARG A 15 -2.86 7.40 -44.65
CA ARG A 15 -2.04 6.86 -43.57
C ARG A 15 -1.11 7.91 -42.95
N GLN A 16 -0.42 8.69 -43.79
CA GLN A 16 0.53 9.68 -43.35
C GLN A 16 -0.18 10.86 -42.71
N ASN A 17 -1.29 11.31 -43.30
CA ASN A 17 -2.06 12.43 -42.79
C ASN A 17 -2.75 12.10 -41.47
N LEU A 18 -3.27 10.88 -41.26
CA LEU A 18 -3.80 10.41 -39.98
C LEU A 18 -2.69 10.44 -38.91
N SER A 19 -1.50 9.95 -39.22
CA SER A 19 -0.37 9.95 -38.27
C SER A 19 0.09 11.36 -37.92
N SER A 20 0.18 12.27 -38.92
CA SER A 20 0.58 13.67 -38.71
C SER A 20 -0.46 14.43 -37.88
N LEU A 21 -1.75 14.25 -38.20
CA LEU A 21 -2.84 14.89 -37.44
C LEU A 21 -2.80 14.49 -35.95
N ARG A 22 -2.60 13.20 -35.64
CA ARG A 22 -2.45 12.70 -34.28
C ARG A 22 -1.27 13.30 -33.52
N GLN A 23 -0.21 13.74 -34.20
CA GLN A 23 0.91 14.43 -33.57
C GLN A 23 0.58 15.90 -33.29
N GLU A 24 -0.14 16.57 -34.21
CA GLU A 24 -0.52 17.96 -34.06
C GLU A 24 -1.55 18.18 -32.96
N ILE A 25 -2.56 17.31 -32.84
CA ILE A 25 -3.65 17.45 -31.85
C ILE A 25 -3.24 17.14 -30.39
N LYS A 26 -1.97 16.91 -30.11
CA LYS A 26 -1.47 16.85 -28.72
C LYS A 26 -1.52 18.18 -28.01
N ASP A 27 -1.61 19.28 -28.74
CA ASP A 27 -1.88 20.63 -28.23
C ASP A 27 -3.39 20.85 -28.12
N GLU A 28 -3.86 21.39 -26.99
CA GLU A 28 -5.30 21.59 -26.73
C GLU A 28 -5.98 22.52 -27.75
N ASN A 29 -5.29 23.58 -28.24
CA ASN A 29 -5.83 24.48 -29.22
C ASN A 29 -5.94 23.80 -30.59
N ALA A 30 -4.95 23.00 -30.94
CA ALA A 30 -4.95 22.21 -32.16
C ALA A 30 -6.04 21.14 -32.15
N LEU A 31 -6.31 20.52 -30.99
CA LEU A 31 -7.43 19.58 -30.82
C LEU A 31 -8.78 20.28 -31.08
N ALA A 32 -9.00 21.45 -30.50
CA ALA A 32 -10.24 22.20 -30.69
C ALA A 32 -10.43 22.66 -32.16
N GLU A 33 -9.35 23.01 -32.86
CA GLU A 33 -9.39 23.35 -34.30
C GLU A 33 -9.71 22.11 -35.14
N ALA A 34 -9.07 20.97 -34.85
CA ALA A 34 -9.31 19.69 -35.56
C ALA A 34 -10.77 19.26 -35.46
N LEU A 35 -11.35 19.31 -34.26
CA LEU A 35 -12.77 18.98 -34.01
C LEU A 35 -13.72 19.87 -34.85
N LYS A 36 -13.44 21.18 -34.98
CA LYS A 36 -14.22 22.07 -35.80
C LYS A 36 -14.14 21.75 -37.30
N LEU A 37 -12.93 21.40 -37.77
CA LEU A 37 -12.68 21.09 -39.18
C LEU A 37 -13.22 19.73 -39.62
N LEU A 38 -13.33 18.78 -38.68
CA LEU A 38 -13.84 17.42 -38.90
C LEU A 38 -15.32 17.30 -38.48
N ALA A 39 -15.96 18.36 -38.08
CA ALA A 39 -17.38 18.35 -37.71
C ALA A 39 -18.26 17.87 -38.88
N GLY A 40 -18.99 16.76 -38.68
CA GLY A 40 -19.86 16.16 -39.71
C GLY A 40 -19.14 15.15 -40.61
N GLU A 41 -17.84 14.86 -40.40
CA GLU A 41 -17.06 13.91 -41.20
C GLU A 41 -16.93 12.55 -40.53
N ASP A 42 -17.85 12.17 -39.67
CA ASP A 42 -17.85 10.89 -38.89
C ASP A 42 -17.75 9.67 -39.81
N GLU A 43 -18.56 9.63 -40.88
CA GLU A 43 -18.58 8.53 -41.85
C GLU A 43 -17.21 8.37 -42.57
N LEU A 44 -16.54 9.48 -42.85
CA LEU A 44 -15.21 9.46 -43.44
C LEU A 44 -14.20 8.79 -42.53
N LEU A 45 -14.18 9.18 -41.23
CA LEU A 45 -13.26 8.59 -40.25
C LEU A 45 -13.54 7.10 -40.05
N VAL A 46 -14.81 6.71 -39.97
CA VAL A 46 -15.24 5.31 -39.91
C VAL A 46 -14.75 4.53 -41.16
N SER A 47 -14.86 5.13 -42.37
CA SER A 47 -14.42 4.49 -43.62
C SER A 47 -12.95 4.13 -43.62
N PHE A 48 -12.10 4.90 -42.95
CA PHE A 48 -10.67 4.60 -42.80
C PHE A 48 -10.38 3.40 -41.91
N MET A 49 -11.29 3.02 -40.99
CA MET A 49 -11.19 1.78 -40.22
C MET A 49 -11.47 0.54 -41.06
N GLY A 50 -12.08 0.70 -42.23
CA GLY A 50 -12.30 -0.37 -43.24
C GLY A 50 -11.22 -0.46 -44.33
N ALA A 51 -10.15 0.36 -44.28
CA ALA A 51 -9.11 0.38 -45.30
C ALA A 51 -8.30 -0.95 -45.36
N ASP A 52 -7.80 -1.31 -46.54
CA ASP A 52 -6.95 -2.51 -46.72
C ASP A 52 -5.65 -2.45 -45.91
N ASP A 53 -5.03 -1.29 -45.78
CA ASP A 53 -3.80 -1.09 -45.03
C ASP A 53 -4.06 -1.09 -43.51
N ALA A 54 -3.53 -2.09 -42.83
CA ALA A 54 -3.68 -2.27 -41.38
C ALA A 54 -3.19 -1.06 -40.54
N LYS A 55 -2.16 -0.34 -41.03
CA LYS A 55 -1.67 0.85 -40.34
C LYS A 55 -2.60 2.06 -40.49
N THR A 56 -3.29 2.14 -41.60
CA THR A 56 -4.35 3.14 -41.80
C THR A 56 -5.51 2.87 -40.85
N ARG A 57 -6.01 1.64 -40.76
CA ARG A 57 -7.08 1.24 -39.81
C ARG A 57 -6.68 1.57 -38.38
N LYS A 58 -5.47 1.18 -37.98
CA LYS A 58 -4.92 1.52 -36.66
C LYS A 58 -4.93 3.01 -36.38
N ASN A 59 -4.40 3.83 -37.28
CA ASN A 59 -4.29 5.27 -37.08
C ASN A 59 -5.65 5.96 -37.06
N ALA A 60 -6.64 5.47 -37.85
CA ALA A 60 -8.00 5.96 -37.84
C ALA A 60 -8.68 5.73 -36.49
N ALA A 61 -8.64 4.51 -35.96
CA ALA A 61 -9.18 4.21 -34.64
C ALA A 61 -8.56 5.08 -33.53
N LEU A 62 -7.23 5.16 -33.51
CA LEU A 62 -6.52 5.97 -32.50
C LEU A 62 -6.82 7.48 -32.66
N LEU A 63 -7.02 7.99 -33.87
CA LEU A 63 -7.42 9.39 -34.09
C LEU A 63 -8.82 9.66 -33.50
N ILE A 64 -9.79 8.76 -33.72
CA ILE A 64 -11.12 8.85 -33.13
C ILE A 64 -11.05 8.91 -31.61
N GLY A 65 -10.19 8.08 -31.00
CA GLY A 65 -9.94 8.10 -29.55
C GLY A 65 -9.29 9.40 -29.09
N ASP A 66 -8.23 9.87 -29.77
CA ASP A 66 -7.50 11.11 -29.45
C ASP A 66 -8.41 12.36 -29.61
N LEU A 67 -9.41 12.31 -30.48
CA LEU A 67 -10.44 13.35 -30.68
C LEU A 67 -11.62 13.21 -29.70
N HIS A 68 -11.67 12.18 -28.86
CA HIS A 68 -12.75 11.90 -27.89
C HIS A 68 -14.15 11.82 -28.54
N MET A 69 -14.26 11.26 -29.75
CA MET A 69 -15.52 11.16 -30.52
C MET A 69 -16.39 10.00 -30.01
N SER A 70 -16.95 10.15 -28.81
CA SER A 70 -17.68 9.05 -28.11
C SER A 70 -18.93 8.58 -28.86
N GLN A 71 -19.50 9.37 -29.77
CA GLN A 71 -20.58 8.94 -30.66
C GLN A 71 -20.17 7.81 -31.61
N LEU A 72 -18.87 7.58 -31.81
CA LEU A 72 -18.32 6.50 -32.66
C LEU A 72 -17.85 5.28 -31.89
N SER A 73 -18.17 5.17 -30.61
CA SER A 73 -17.71 4.03 -29.78
C SER A 73 -18.19 2.67 -30.33
N ASP A 74 -19.42 2.58 -30.79
CA ASP A 74 -20.00 1.35 -31.36
C ASP A 74 -19.33 0.97 -32.69
N GLU A 75 -19.04 1.94 -33.55
CA GLU A 75 -18.34 1.73 -34.81
C GLU A 75 -16.91 1.27 -34.60
N VAL A 76 -16.21 1.85 -33.61
CA VAL A 76 -14.85 1.44 -33.22
C VAL A 76 -14.88 -0.01 -32.68
N PHE A 77 -15.89 -0.35 -31.88
CA PHE A 77 -16.04 -1.71 -31.33
C PHE A 77 -16.37 -2.74 -32.42
N LYS A 78 -17.29 -2.44 -33.34
CA LYS A 78 -17.57 -3.31 -34.50
C LYS A 78 -16.31 -3.56 -35.37
N ALA A 79 -15.53 -2.48 -35.59
CA ALA A 79 -14.26 -2.61 -36.33
C ALA A 79 -13.24 -3.46 -35.57
N TYR A 80 -13.19 -3.37 -34.22
CA TYR A 80 -12.38 -4.23 -33.36
C TYR A 80 -12.79 -5.71 -33.50
N GLU A 81 -14.08 -6.02 -33.47
CA GLU A 81 -14.55 -7.41 -33.63
C GLU A 81 -14.20 -7.98 -34.99
N ALA A 82 -14.39 -7.20 -36.06
CA ALA A 82 -14.11 -7.59 -37.45
C ALA A 82 -12.62 -7.70 -37.76
N GLU A 83 -11.73 -7.10 -36.98
CA GLU A 83 -10.30 -7.03 -37.26
C GLU A 83 -9.63 -8.42 -37.16
N GLN A 84 -8.90 -8.79 -38.21
CA GLN A 84 -8.18 -10.07 -38.28
C GLN A 84 -6.72 -9.96 -37.84
N MET A 85 -6.15 -8.77 -37.96
CA MET A 85 -4.74 -8.52 -37.63
C MET A 85 -4.59 -8.24 -36.13
N ARG A 86 -4.11 -9.21 -35.36
CA ARG A 86 -4.04 -9.13 -33.89
C ARG A 86 -3.31 -7.89 -33.38
N PHE A 87 -2.25 -7.45 -34.04
CA PHE A 87 -1.47 -6.27 -33.61
C PHE A 87 -2.27 -4.95 -33.73
N VAL A 88 -3.40 -4.94 -34.47
CA VAL A 88 -4.28 -3.76 -34.62
C VAL A 88 -5.34 -3.75 -33.52
N LYS A 89 -5.78 -4.91 -33.03
CA LYS A 89 -6.85 -5.04 -32.03
C LYS A 89 -6.60 -4.21 -30.77
N GLY A 90 -5.40 -4.24 -30.22
CA GLY A 90 -5.03 -3.42 -29.07
C GLY A 90 -5.17 -1.91 -29.31
N SER A 91 -5.06 -1.47 -30.56
CA SER A 91 -5.20 -0.04 -30.89
C SER A 91 -6.67 0.41 -30.94
N TYR A 92 -7.60 -0.45 -31.33
CA TYR A 92 -9.03 -0.16 -31.21
C TYR A 92 -9.46 -0.06 -29.74
N LEU A 93 -8.97 -0.96 -28.91
CA LEU A 93 -9.25 -0.93 -27.46
C LEU A 93 -8.63 0.30 -26.78
N ALA A 94 -7.41 0.69 -27.20
CA ALA A 94 -6.78 1.93 -26.73
C ALA A 94 -7.59 3.17 -27.14
N ALA A 95 -8.21 3.17 -28.33
CA ALA A 95 -9.15 4.23 -28.72
C ALA A 95 -10.41 4.21 -27.84
N LEU A 96 -11.04 3.03 -27.66
CA LEU A 96 -12.22 2.86 -26.81
C LEU A 96 -11.97 3.31 -25.36
N SER A 97 -10.76 3.13 -24.83
CA SER A 97 -10.42 3.58 -23.48
C SER A 97 -10.55 5.10 -23.29
N GLN A 98 -10.48 5.87 -24.37
CA GLN A 98 -10.61 7.33 -24.39
C GLN A 98 -12.03 7.81 -24.68
N LEU A 99 -12.90 6.92 -25.15
CA LEU A 99 -14.30 7.20 -25.46
C LEU A 99 -15.23 6.83 -24.30
N ASP A 100 -16.48 7.28 -24.36
CA ASP A 100 -17.54 6.70 -23.52
C ASP A 100 -18.05 5.40 -24.19
N CYS A 101 -17.72 4.28 -23.56
CA CYS A 101 -18.06 2.94 -24.04
C CYS A 101 -18.73 2.11 -22.93
N LYS A 102 -19.48 2.75 -22.03
CA LYS A 102 -20.13 2.10 -20.89
C LYS A 102 -21.06 0.96 -21.30
N GLU A 103 -21.78 1.13 -22.41
CA GLU A 103 -22.72 0.10 -22.91
C GLU A 103 -22.03 -1.13 -23.49
N LEU A 104 -20.73 -1.03 -23.84
CA LEU A 104 -19.93 -2.12 -24.37
C LEU A 104 -19.25 -2.98 -23.28
N LEU A 105 -19.40 -2.61 -22.00
CA LEU A 105 -18.75 -3.34 -20.89
C LEU A 105 -19.10 -4.83 -20.84
N PRO A 106 -20.35 -5.28 -21.06
CA PRO A 106 -20.67 -6.72 -21.06
C PRO A 106 -19.89 -7.50 -22.13
N GLN A 107 -19.78 -6.96 -23.34
CA GLN A 107 -19.04 -7.58 -24.46
C GLN A 107 -17.54 -7.62 -24.18
N LEU A 108 -16.99 -6.52 -23.62
CA LEU A 108 -15.58 -6.45 -23.22
C LEU A 108 -15.25 -7.43 -22.09
N MET A 109 -16.15 -7.62 -21.12
CA MET A 109 -16.00 -8.61 -20.05
C MET A 109 -16.01 -10.05 -20.59
N GLU A 110 -16.88 -10.35 -21.53
CA GLU A 110 -16.93 -11.67 -22.16
C GLU A 110 -15.65 -11.94 -22.96
N ARG A 111 -15.21 -10.94 -23.72
CA ARG A 111 -13.95 -11.04 -24.47
C ARG A 111 -12.73 -11.24 -23.58
N ALA A 112 -12.67 -10.55 -22.43
CA ALA A 112 -11.60 -10.76 -21.46
C ALA A 112 -11.54 -12.23 -20.99
N LYS A 113 -12.68 -12.83 -20.66
CA LYS A 113 -12.76 -14.24 -20.27
C LYS A 113 -12.30 -15.19 -21.39
N GLU A 114 -12.71 -14.93 -22.64
CA GLU A 114 -12.24 -15.71 -23.79
C GLU A 114 -10.71 -15.69 -23.90
N LEU A 115 -10.10 -14.49 -23.79
CA LEU A 115 -8.65 -14.31 -23.84
C LEU A 115 -7.92 -15.04 -22.71
N GLU A 116 -8.48 -15.05 -21.50
CA GLU A 116 -7.93 -15.76 -20.33
C GLU A 116 -7.91 -17.29 -20.52
N HIS A 117 -8.87 -17.83 -21.28
CA HIS A 117 -8.99 -19.28 -21.56
C HIS A 117 -8.31 -19.70 -22.87
N MET A 118 -7.81 -18.75 -23.66
CA MET A 118 -7.18 -19.03 -24.94
C MET A 118 -5.82 -19.69 -24.78
N THR A 119 -5.51 -20.68 -25.63
CA THR A 119 -4.18 -21.31 -25.66
C THR A 119 -3.11 -20.30 -26.04
N VAL A 120 -2.19 -20.03 -25.12
CA VAL A 120 -1.07 -19.09 -25.32
C VAL A 120 0.10 -19.81 -25.99
N THR A 121 0.56 -19.28 -27.14
CA THR A 121 1.76 -19.72 -27.86
C THR A 121 2.80 -18.59 -27.86
N ALA A 122 4.05 -18.88 -28.19
CA ALA A 122 5.09 -17.85 -28.30
C ALA A 122 4.73 -16.73 -29.30
N GLU A 123 3.97 -17.06 -30.34
CA GLU A 123 3.59 -16.12 -31.41
C GLU A 123 2.41 -15.22 -31.03
N ASN A 124 1.42 -15.74 -30.28
CA ASN A 124 0.21 -14.99 -29.95
C ASN A 124 0.26 -14.30 -28.59
N ARG A 125 1.18 -14.70 -27.70
CA ARG A 125 1.30 -14.24 -26.31
C ARG A 125 1.22 -12.73 -26.20
N LYS A 126 2.13 -12.04 -26.89
CA LYS A 126 2.22 -10.57 -26.84
C LYS A 126 0.89 -9.88 -27.19
N HIS A 127 0.21 -10.36 -28.20
CA HIS A 127 -1.02 -9.74 -28.68
C HIS A 127 -2.22 -10.03 -27.79
N ILE A 128 -2.29 -11.23 -27.19
CA ILE A 128 -3.31 -11.56 -26.18
C ILE A 128 -3.11 -10.66 -24.95
N GLU A 129 -1.87 -10.49 -24.52
CA GLU A 129 -1.50 -9.64 -23.39
C GLU A 129 -1.86 -8.17 -23.63
N GLU A 130 -1.54 -7.63 -24.80
CA GLU A 130 -1.87 -6.26 -25.20
C GLU A 130 -3.41 -6.06 -25.22
N GLU A 131 -4.14 -7.00 -25.82
CA GLU A 131 -5.59 -6.95 -25.92
C GLU A 131 -6.25 -6.98 -24.51
N LEU A 132 -5.85 -7.93 -23.67
CA LEU A 132 -6.36 -8.07 -22.30
C LEU A 132 -6.04 -6.85 -21.43
N ASN A 133 -4.84 -6.29 -21.55
CA ASN A 133 -4.44 -5.10 -20.82
C ASN A 133 -5.31 -3.88 -21.17
N GLU A 134 -5.60 -3.66 -22.44
CA GLU A 134 -6.45 -2.53 -22.85
C GLU A 134 -7.90 -2.74 -22.40
N ILE A 135 -8.46 -3.95 -22.51
CA ILE A 135 -9.79 -4.26 -21.98
C ILE A 135 -9.85 -3.98 -20.47
N ASN A 136 -8.86 -4.45 -19.71
CA ASN A 136 -8.83 -4.24 -18.27
C ASN A 136 -8.78 -2.76 -17.89
N LYS A 137 -8.05 -1.91 -18.64
CA LYS A 137 -8.07 -0.45 -18.43
C LYS A 137 -9.48 0.13 -18.57
N ILE A 138 -10.23 -0.31 -19.58
CA ILE A 138 -11.61 0.13 -19.78
C ILE A 138 -12.49 -0.35 -18.61
N LEU A 139 -12.42 -1.63 -18.26
CA LEU A 139 -13.22 -2.19 -17.17
C LEU A 139 -12.96 -1.48 -15.84
N ILE A 140 -11.70 -1.16 -15.54
CA ILE A 140 -11.32 -0.40 -14.34
C ILE A 140 -11.91 1.02 -14.36
N LYS A 141 -11.88 1.70 -15.50
CA LYS A 141 -12.39 3.06 -15.66
C LYS A 141 -13.88 3.16 -15.23
N TYR A 142 -14.68 2.14 -15.53
CA TYR A 142 -16.13 2.15 -15.26
C TYR A 142 -16.55 1.41 -13.99
N ASN A 143 -15.94 0.29 -13.71
CA ASN A 143 -16.34 -0.60 -12.60
C ASN A 143 -15.48 -0.40 -11.35
N GLY A 144 -14.39 0.38 -11.44
CA GLY A 144 -13.35 0.43 -10.43
C GLY A 144 -12.56 -0.90 -10.36
N ILE A 145 -11.66 -0.97 -9.41
CA ILE A 145 -10.92 -2.20 -9.11
C ILE A 145 -11.80 -3.09 -8.24
N LYS A 146 -12.07 -4.30 -8.72
CA LYS A 146 -12.76 -5.31 -7.92
C LYS A 146 -11.76 -5.97 -6.99
N HIS A 147 -11.84 -5.65 -5.69
CA HIS A 147 -10.97 -6.26 -4.70
C HIS A 147 -11.28 -7.75 -4.47
N HIS A 148 -10.21 -8.50 -4.26
CA HIS A 148 -10.28 -9.94 -4.04
C HIS A 148 -10.60 -10.27 -2.58
N THR A 149 -11.32 -11.38 -2.38
CA THR A 149 -11.66 -11.90 -1.04
C THR A 149 -10.56 -12.84 -0.55
N PRO A 150 -9.86 -12.52 0.57
CA PRO A 150 -8.78 -13.37 1.04
C PRO A 150 -9.27 -14.69 1.63
N VAL A 151 -8.48 -15.75 1.45
CA VAL A 151 -8.61 -17.03 2.15
C VAL A 151 -7.62 -17.04 3.31
N LEU A 152 -8.13 -16.99 4.54
CA LEU A 152 -7.31 -16.76 5.74
C LEU A 152 -6.95 -18.05 6.48
N GLU A 153 -7.64 -19.15 6.22
CA GLU A 153 -7.48 -20.43 6.90
C GLU A 153 -7.40 -21.60 5.90
N GLY A 154 -6.66 -22.63 6.27
CA GLY A 154 -6.51 -23.87 5.49
C GLY A 154 -5.51 -23.78 4.33
N VAL A 155 -4.93 -22.60 4.06
CA VAL A 155 -3.93 -22.39 3.00
C VAL A 155 -2.57 -22.13 3.62
N LYS A 156 -1.61 -23.01 3.37
CA LYS A 156 -0.24 -22.86 3.87
C LYS A 156 0.45 -21.64 3.28
N ALA A 157 0.99 -20.81 4.14
CA ALA A 157 1.76 -19.61 3.79
C ALA A 157 3.01 -19.49 4.65
N GLU A 158 4.06 -18.91 4.10
CA GLU A 158 5.22 -18.47 4.85
C GLU A 158 5.20 -16.96 4.94
N LEU A 159 5.16 -16.44 6.17
CA LEU A 159 4.98 -15.05 6.49
C LEU A 159 6.24 -14.47 7.12
N LEU A 160 6.60 -13.25 6.74
CA LEU A 160 7.59 -12.43 7.42
C LEU A 160 6.86 -11.39 8.29
N LEU A 161 6.93 -11.56 9.59
CA LEU A 161 6.44 -10.60 10.57
C LEU A 161 7.55 -9.58 10.87
N MET A 162 7.49 -8.40 10.22
CA MET A 162 8.49 -7.37 10.42
C MET A 162 8.38 -6.76 11.80
N THR A 163 9.52 -6.67 12.50
CA THR A 163 9.59 -6.13 13.85
C THR A 163 10.95 -5.48 14.13
N ASN A 164 11.11 -4.89 15.31
CA ASN A 164 12.38 -4.33 15.76
C ASN A 164 13.46 -5.43 15.80
N ARG A 165 14.58 -5.15 15.14
CA ARG A 165 15.68 -6.10 14.97
C ARG A 165 16.23 -6.63 16.30
N LEU A 166 16.27 -5.82 17.34
CA LEU A 166 16.83 -6.19 18.66
C LEU A 166 15.87 -7.08 19.47
N HIS A 167 14.56 -7.05 19.16
CA HIS A 167 13.53 -7.70 19.97
C HIS A 167 12.73 -8.78 19.22
N ARG A 168 13.33 -9.34 18.15
CA ARG A 168 12.69 -10.40 17.35
C ARG A 168 12.29 -11.62 18.17
N GLU A 169 13.10 -11.97 19.17
CA GLU A 169 12.84 -13.10 20.04
C GLU A 169 11.59 -12.88 20.92
N VAL A 170 11.34 -11.65 21.35
CA VAL A 170 10.12 -11.31 22.10
C VAL A 170 8.87 -11.55 21.24
N VAL A 171 8.93 -11.17 19.97
CA VAL A 171 7.84 -11.42 19.02
C VAL A 171 7.70 -12.91 18.75
N ARG A 172 8.80 -13.61 18.49
CA ARG A 172 8.79 -15.05 18.22
C ARG A 172 8.09 -15.86 19.32
N ARG A 173 8.37 -15.55 20.59
CA ARG A 173 7.75 -16.23 21.75
C ARG A 173 6.25 -16.01 21.87
N GLN A 174 5.70 -14.97 21.25
CA GLN A 174 4.27 -14.68 21.26
C GLN A 174 3.52 -15.36 20.11
N ILE A 175 4.23 -15.87 19.11
CA ILE A 175 3.62 -16.52 17.96
C ILE A 175 3.13 -17.91 18.39
N PRO A 176 1.80 -18.20 18.23
CA PRO A 176 1.19 -19.42 18.74
C PRO A 176 1.39 -20.65 17.84
N VAL A 177 2.39 -20.60 16.94
CA VAL A 177 2.78 -21.74 16.07
C VAL A 177 4.24 -22.08 16.25
N LYS A 178 4.61 -23.37 16.07
CA LYS A 178 5.96 -23.86 16.35
C LYS A 178 6.95 -23.58 15.21
N ASP A 179 6.51 -23.59 13.97
CA ASP A 179 7.38 -23.41 12.79
C ASP A 179 7.72 -21.92 12.59
N THR A 180 8.70 -21.48 13.37
CA THR A 180 9.18 -20.09 13.36
C THR A 180 10.70 -20.03 13.28
N LYS A 181 11.21 -19.02 12.53
CA LYS A 181 12.65 -18.78 12.38
C LYS A 181 12.96 -17.28 12.47
N LEU A 182 14.04 -16.93 13.15
CA LEU A 182 14.51 -15.54 13.17
C LEU A 182 15.02 -15.12 11.78
N HIS A 183 14.64 -13.94 11.35
CA HIS A 183 15.07 -13.31 10.11
C HIS A 183 15.68 -11.93 10.41
N PRO A 184 16.62 -11.38 9.62
CA PRO A 184 17.19 -10.06 9.82
C PRO A 184 16.14 -8.94 9.99
N LEU A 185 15.00 -9.03 9.30
CA LEU A 185 13.92 -8.06 9.33
C LEU A 185 12.78 -8.37 10.33
N GLY A 186 12.82 -9.53 11.00
CA GLY A 186 11.74 -9.93 11.90
C GLY A 186 11.71 -11.43 12.19
N VAL A 187 10.54 -12.05 12.09
CA VAL A 187 10.32 -13.47 12.33
C VAL A 187 9.61 -14.09 11.13
N LEU A 188 10.18 -15.15 10.57
CA LEU A 188 9.50 -16.01 9.60
C LEU A 188 8.59 -16.97 10.36
N VAL A 189 7.41 -17.21 9.83
CA VAL A 189 6.44 -18.15 10.38
C VAL A 189 5.72 -18.90 9.25
N LYS A 190 5.65 -20.23 9.36
CA LYS A 190 4.83 -21.07 8.48
C LYS A 190 3.52 -21.38 9.18
N THR A 191 2.42 -21.06 8.53
CA THR A 191 1.08 -21.24 9.09
C THR A 191 0.05 -21.48 7.98
N ASP A 192 -1.06 -22.08 8.32
CA ASP A 192 -2.28 -22.17 7.54
C ASP A 192 -3.46 -21.42 8.21
N ASN A 193 -3.15 -20.65 9.26
CA ASN A 193 -4.14 -19.87 10.01
C ASN A 193 -3.63 -18.44 10.25
N ILE A 194 -3.98 -17.53 9.35
CA ILE A 194 -3.59 -16.10 9.43
C ILE A 194 -4.27 -15.38 10.60
N PRO A 195 -5.57 -15.58 10.90
CA PRO A 195 -6.23 -15.00 12.06
C PRO A 195 -5.47 -15.25 13.37
N LEU A 196 -4.90 -16.43 13.55
CA LEU A 196 -4.11 -16.76 14.73
C LEU A 196 -2.84 -15.90 14.82
N ILE A 197 -2.18 -15.64 13.70
CA ILE A 197 -1.00 -14.75 13.65
C ILE A 197 -1.39 -13.29 13.91
N MET A 198 -2.57 -12.86 13.43
CA MET A 198 -3.08 -11.51 13.63
C MET A 198 -3.48 -11.20 15.09
N GLN A 199 -3.42 -12.16 16.01
CA GLN A 199 -3.53 -11.90 17.44
C GLN A 199 -2.24 -11.34 18.06
N VAL A 200 -1.09 -11.56 17.41
CA VAL A 200 0.21 -11.04 17.88
C VAL A 200 0.32 -9.55 17.57
N ARG A 201 0.40 -8.72 18.60
CA ARG A 201 0.37 -7.25 18.46
C ARG A 201 1.75 -6.62 18.24
N THR A 202 2.84 -7.33 18.50
CA THR A 202 4.20 -6.79 18.58
C THR A 202 4.97 -6.72 17.26
N PHE A 203 4.42 -7.23 16.15
CA PHE A 203 4.99 -7.01 14.82
C PHE A 203 4.36 -5.79 14.12
N ARG A 204 5.14 -5.13 13.28
CA ARG A 204 4.70 -3.89 12.61
C ARG A 204 3.86 -4.15 11.37
N LYS A 205 4.33 -5.04 10.49
CA LYS A 205 3.68 -5.42 9.23
C LYS A 205 3.91 -6.90 8.96
N MET A 206 2.95 -7.52 8.33
CA MET A 206 3.01 -8.90 7.84
C MET A 206 3.21 -8.90 6.34
N TYR A 207 4.17 -9.68 5.87
CA TYR A 207 4.44 -9.90 4.45
C TYR A 207 4.47 -11.39 4.15
N PHE A 208 4.11 -11.75 2.94
CA PHE A 208 4.33 -13.09 2.37
C PHE A 208 5.72 -13.13 1.76
N THR A 209 6.46 -14.20 2.04
CA THR A 209 7.75 -14.46 1.38
C THR A 209 7.50 -15.00 -0.03
N ILE A 210 8.41 -14.70 -0.94
CA ILE A 210 8.39 -15.18 -2.32
C ILE A 210 9.59 -16.12 -2.47
N HIS A 211 9.33 -17.38 -2.84
CA HIS A 211 10.38 -18.36 -3.08
C HIS A 211 10.89 -18.27 -4.52
N ALA A 212 12.10 -18.75 -4.75
CA ALA A 212 12.84 -18.65 -6.02
C ALA A 212 13.23 -17.22 -6.44
N ALA A 213 12.54 -16.16 -5.96
CA ALA A 213 12.85 -14.77 -6.25
C ALA A 213 12.97 -13.90 -4.99
N SER A 214 13.54 -14.43 -3.90
CA SER A 214 13.67 -13.67 -2.64
C SER A 214 14.67 -12.50 -2.75
N LEU A 215 15.59 -12.54 -3.72
CA LEU A 215 16.55 -11.48 -4.04
C LEU A 215 16.41 -11.10 -5.51
N LEU A 216 16.20 -9.81 -5.78
CA LEU A 216 16.06 -9.26 -7.12
C LEU A 216 17.27 -8.39 -7.48
N PRO A 217 17.78 -8.50 -8.72
CA PRO A 217 18.83 -7.62 -9.24
C PRO A 217 18.30 -6.20 -9.48
N LYS A 218 19.22 -5.28 -9.80
CA LYS A 218 18.88 -3.91 -10.22
C LYS A 218 18.43 -3.80 -11.68
N ASP A 219 18.63 -4.82 -12.49
CA ASP A 219 18.03 -4.87 -13.82
C ASP A 219 16.53 -5.16 -13.70
N ALA A 220 15.71 -4.26 -14.24
CA ALA A 220 14.26 -4.34 -14.10
C ALA A 220 13.63 -5.49 -14.90
N GLN A 221 14.22 -5.85 -16.06
CA GLN A 221 13.73 -6.93 -16.90
C GLN A 221 14.05 -8.29 -16.27
N GLU A 222 15.29 -8.47 -15.82
CA GLU A 222 15.71 -9.67 -15.12
C GLU A 222 14.91 -9.86 -13.81
N ALA A 223 14.74 -8.78 -13.03
CA ALA A 223 13.96 -8.80 -11.81
C ALA A 223 12.49 -9.22 -12.03
N ALA A 224 11.86 -8.69 -13.08
CA ALA A 224 10.48 -9.06 -13.44
C ALA A 224 10.39 -10.50 -13.95
N GLY A 225 11.38 -10.99 -14.71
CA GLY A 225 11.46 -12.39 -15.14
C GLY A 225 11.52 -13.35 -13.95
N LEU A 226 12.41 -13.08 -12.97
CA LEU A 226 12.52 -13.87 -11.75
C LEU A 226 11.21 -13.87 -10.93
N LEU A 227 10.51 -12.72 -10.85
CA LEU A 227 9.20 -12.66 -10.19
C LEU A 227 8.15 -13.52 -10.93
N ALA A 228 8.15 -13.51 -12.25
CA ALA A 228 7.21 -14.28 -13.05
C ALA A 228 7.45 -15.80 -12.97
N GLU A 229 8.70 -16.22 -12.76
CA GLU A 229 9.08 -17.63 -12.55
C GLU A 229 8.92 -18.09 -11.10
N SER A 230 8.71 -17.16 -10.16
CA SER A 230 8.54 -17.45 -8.74
C SER A 230 7.14 -17.96 -8.41
N ASP A 231 6.94 -18.33 -7.14
CA ASP A 231 5.64 -18.72 -6.59
C ASP A 231 4.71 -17.52 -6.25
N MET A 232 5.10 -16.28 -6.61
CA MET A 232 4.36 -15.07 -6.27
C MET A 232 2.90 -15.12 -6.75
N TYR A 233 2.67 -15.44 -8.01
CA TYR A 233 1.32 -15.51 -8.56
C TYR A 233 0.51 -16.69 -8.00
N ASP A 234 1.17 -17.82 -7.75
CA ASP A 234 0.53 -18.97 -7.11
C ASP A 234 0.08 -18.69 -5.68
N ILE A 235 0.89 -17.92 -4.93
CA ILE A 235 0.49 -17.46 -3.60
C ILE A 235 -0.76 -16.57 -3.71
N LEU A 236 -0.79 -15.61 -4.63
CA LEU A 236 -1.96 -14.74 -4.84
C LEU A 236 -3.21 -15.55 -5.16
N ARG A 237 -3.14 -16.51 -6.08
CA ARG A 237 -4.27 -17.36 -6.44
C ARG A 237 -4.77 -18.24 -5.29
N ARG A 238 -3.87 -18.82 -4.50
CA ARG A 238 -4.25 -19.67 -3.36
C ARG A 238 -4.82 -18.88 -2.19
N MET A 239 -4.35 -17.63 -2.02
CA MET A 239 -4.76 -16.76 -0.93
C MET A 239 -6.03 -15.95 -1.21
N HIS A 240 -6.62 -16.07 -2.40
CA HIS A 240 -7.87 -15.40 -2.77
C HIS A 240 -8.86 -16.39 -3.38
N ARG A 241 -10.15 -16.09 -3.23
CA ARG A 241 -11.24 -16.90 -3.78
C ARG A 241 -11.40 -16.71 -5.27
N GLU A 242 -11.17 -15.46 -5.71
CA GLU A 242 -11.28 -15.05 -7.12
C GLU A 242 -9.92 -15.20 -7.81
N GLY A 243 -9.94 -15.48 -9.11
CA GLY A 243 -8.75 -15.40 -9.96
C GLY A 243 -8.34 -13.96 -10.28
N GLY A 244 -7.15 -13.78 -10.89
CA GLY A 244 -6.68 -12.45 -11.32
C GLY A 244 -7.61 -11.78 -12.33
N PRO A 245 -7.26 -10.54 -12.78
CA PRO A 245 -5.98 -9.89 -12.53
C PRO A 245 -5.84 -9.34 -11.12
N PHE A 246 -4.63 -9.37 -10.57
CA PHE A 246 -4.30 -8.74 -9.30
C PHE A 246 -3.68 -7.36 -9.54
N TYR A 247 -4.20 -6.37 -8.85
CA TYR A 247 -3.68 -5.00 -8.91
C TYR A 247 -2.58 -4.81 -7.90
N TYR A 248 -1.44 -4.25 -8.33
CA TYR A 248 -0.30 -4.12 -7.44
C TYR A 248 0.33 -2.73 -7.45
N ARG A 249 1.03 -2.44 -6.37
CA ARG A 249 1.90 -1.27 -6.20
C ARG A 249 3.29 -1.72 -5.78
N ILE A 250 4.32 -1.06 -6.30
CA ILE A 250 5.70 -1.23 -5.82
C ILE A 250 5.96 -0.24 -4.67
N GLU A 251 6.46 -0.74 -3.55
CA GLU A 251 6.92 0.06 -2.42
C GLU A 251 8.43 -0.14 -2.25
N SER A 252 9.23 0.88 -2.56
CA SER A 252 10.69 0.82 -2.54
C SER A 252 11.29 2.17 -2.16
N THR A 253 12.55 2.16 -1.72
CA THR A 253 13.40 3.35 -1.61
C THR A 253 14.28 3.58 -2.84
N ALA A 254 14.17 2.72 -3.85
CA ALA A 254 14.80 2.92 -5.15
C ALA A 254 14.19 4.15 -5.87
N ASP A 255 14.92 4.71 -6.84
CA ASP A 255 14.45 5.85 -7.61
C ASP A 255 13.15 5.55 -8.39
N ALA A 256 12.38 6.59 -8.69
CA ALA A 256 11.10 6.47 -9.37
C ALA A 256 11.23 5.90 -10.80
N ALA A 257 12.36 6.16 -11.46
CA ALA A 257 12.61 5.66 -12.81
C ALA A 257 12.80 4.13 -12.81
N TYR A 258 13.54 3.59 -11.84
CA TYR A 258 13.66 2.14 -11.65
C TYR A 258 12.29 1.51 -11.34
N GLN A 259 11.52 2.08 -10.41
CA GLN A 259 10.20 1.57 -10.07
C GLN A 259 9.27 1.54 -11.29
N SER A 260 9.28 2.58 -12.12
CA SER A 260 8.49 2.64 -13.35
C SER A 260 8.93 1.59 -14.38
N ARG A 261 10.25 1.38 -14.57
CA ARG A 261 10.75 0.33 -15.48
C ARG A 261 10.37 -1.06 -14.98
N LEU A 262 10.51 -1.31 -13.68
CA LEU A 262 10.14 -2.59 -13.08
C LEU A 262 8.64 -2.87 -13.19
N ALA A 263 7.79 -1.86 -12.96
CA ALA A 263 6.35 -2.01 -13.12
C ALA A 263 5.98 -2.40 -14.57
N LYS A 264 6.53 -1.71 -15.56
CA LYS A 264 6.31 -2.06 -16.97
C LYS A 264 6.78 -3.47 -17.32
N ALA A 265 7.94 -3.88 -16.77
CA ALA A 265 8.47 -5.22 -16.98
C ALA A 265 7.60 -6.30 -16.32
N ILE A 266 7.10 -6.06 -15.10
CA ILE A 266 6.15 -6.96 -14.42
C ILE A 266 4.87 -7.09 -15.25
N ASP A 267 4.26 -5.98 -15.68
CA ASP A 267 3.05 -6.01 -16.50
C ASP A 267 3.26 -6.85 -17.78
N MET A 268 4.42 -6.74 -18.42
CA MET A 268 4.78 -7.53 -19.60
C MET A 268 4.93 -9.03 -19.26
N HIS A 269 5.70 -9.38 -18.23
CA HIS A 269 5.97 -10.79 -17.89
C HIS A 269 4.74 -11.52 -17.35
N PHE A 270 3.83 -10.81 -16.68
CA PHE A 270 2.62 -11.41 -16.11
C PHE A 270 1.41 -11.38 -17.05
N ALA A 271 1.54 -10.77 -18.24
CA ALA A 271 0.53 -10.93 -19.31
C ALA A 271 -0.88 -10.53 -18.89
N GLY A 272 -1.02 -9.36 -18.26
CA GLY A 272 -2.33 -8.90 -17.77
C GLY A 272 -2.82 -9.57 -16.48
N ARG A 273 -2.13 -10.59 -15.96
CA ARG A 273 -2.46 -11.23 -14.69
C ARG A 273 -2.08 -10.38 -13.48
N MET A 274 -1.10 -9.50 -13.63
CA MET A 274 -0.70 -8.48 -12.66
C MET A 274 -0.76 -7.12 -13.35
N ILE A 275 -1.41 -6.13 -12.74
CA ILE A 275 -1.61 -4.79 -13.32
C ILE A 275 -1.12 -3.75 -12.33
N ASN A 276 -0.22 -2.87 -12.77
CA ASN A 276 0.25 -1.79 -11.92
C ASN A 276 -0.85 -0.75 -11.67
N SER A 277 -1.21 -0.56 -10.42
CA SER A 277 -2.21 0.41 -9.96
C SER A 277 -1.73 1.10 -8.69
N PRO A 278 -1.07 2.27 -8.79
CA PRO A 278 -0.47 2.95 -7.64
C PRO A 278 -1.44 3.42 -6.55
N ASN A 279 -2.68 3.71 -6.91
CA ASN A 279 -3.67 4.33 -6.01
C ASN A 279 -4.67 3.33 -5.42
N ASP A 280 -5.03 2.28 -6.18
CA ASP A 280 -5.97 1.26 -5.76
C ASP A 280 -5.41 -0.12 -6.13
N TYR A 281 -5.13 -0.98 -5.15
CA TYR A 281 -4.35 -2.21 -5.34
C TYR A 281 -4.66 -3.26 -4.26
N ASP A 282 -4.58 -4.53 -4.67
CA ASP A 282 -4.69 -5.69 -3.77
C ASP A 282 -3.35 -6.07 -3.14
N VAL A 283 -2.26 -5.75 -3.81
CA VAL A 283 -0.93 -6.26 -3.48
C VAL A 283 0.10 -5.14 -3.41
N VAL A 284 0.91 -5.13 -2.37
CA VAL A 284 2.15 -4.34 -2.34
C VAL A 284 3.33 -5.27 -2.55
N ILE A 285 4.09 -5.05 -3.61
CA ILE A 285 5.42 -5.66 -3.83
C ILE A 285 6.43 -4.76 -3.12
N LYS A 286 6.99 -5.24 -2.02
CA LYS A 286 7.95 -4.49 -1.21
C LYS A 286 9.37 -4.87 -1.58
N LEU A 287 10.16 -3.87 -1.99
CA LEU A 287 11.60 -4.03 -2.26
C LEU A 287 12.39 -3.38 -1.13
N ILE A 288 13.28 -4.14 -0.52
CA ILE A 288 14.14 -3.70 0.59
C ILE A 288 15.59 -3.82 0.12
N PRO A 289 16.36 -2.71 0.01
CA PRO A 289 17.74 -2.76 -0.43
C PRO A 289 18.58 -3.61 0.51
N THR A 290 19.47 -4.41 -0.05
CA THR A 290 20.46 -5.20 0.67
C THR A 290 21.84 -4.57 0.57
N LYS A 291 22.80 -5.10 1.34
CA LYS A 291 24.20 -4.64 1.27
C LYS A 291 24.91 -5.01 -0.04
N ASN A 292 24.39 -6.00 -0.77
CA ASN A 292 24.99 -6.54 -1.99
C ASN A 292 24.38 -5.95 -3.26
N ASP A 293 23.82 -4.76 -3.15
CA ASP A 293 23.26 -4.02 -4.29
C ASP A 293 22.06 -4.69 -4.98
N ASN A 294 21.39 -5.61 -4.28
CA ASN A 294 20.16 -6.30 -4.66
C ASN A 294 18.99 -5.81 -3.82
N PHE A 295 17.77 -6.26 -4.14
CA PHE A 295 16.58 -6.03 -3.32
C PHE A 295 16.07 -7.36 -2.74
N PHE A 296 15.90 -7.42 -1.42
CA PHE A 296 15.05 -8.45 -0.83
C PHE A 296 13.59 -8.11 -1.15
N VAL A 297 12.84 -9.07 -1.68
CA VAL A 297 11.44 -8.87 -2.07
C VAL A 297 10.51 -9.68 -1.18
N CYS A 298 9.39 -9.07 -0.84
CA CYS A 298 8.26 -9.71 -0.18
C CYS A 298 6.97 -8.99 -0.59
N MET A 299 5.82 -9.60 -0.37
CA MET A 299 4.55 -8.98 -0.74
C MET A 299 3.59 -8.88 0.44
N ARG A 300 2.75 -7.84 0.42
CA ARG A 300 1.66 -7.67 1.38
C ARG A 300 0.33 -7.72 0.64
N LEU A 301 -0.58 -8.55 1.10
CA LEU A 301 -1.95 -8.62 0.59
C LEU A 301 -2.78 -7.56 1.31
N CYS A 302 -3.27 -6.56 0.57
CA CYS A 302 -4.08 -5.47 1.10
C CYS A 302 -5.53 -5.89 1.33
N SER A 303 -5.96 -6.98 0.70
CA SER A 303 -7.22 -7.68 0.98
C SER A 303 -7.32 -8.19 2.42
N ILE A 304 -6.17 -8.45 3.08
CA ILE A 304 -6.11 -8.85 4.48
C ILE A 304 -6.07 -7.60 5.36
N GLN A 305 -7.19 -7.29 5.99
CA GLN A 305 -7.29 -6.13 6.86
C GLN A 305 -6.59 -6.36 8.20
N ASP A 306 -5.75 -5.41 8.60
CA ASP A 306 -5.10 -5.41 9.91
C ASP A 306 -5.94 -4.66 10.94
N ASN A 307 -6.80 -5.37 11.63
CA ASN A 307 -7.70 -4.81 12.65
C ASN A 307 -7.11 -4.82 14.06
N ARG A 308 -5.84 -5.23 14.25
CA ARG A 308 -5.20 -5.28 15.59
C ARG A 308 -5.28 -3.97 16.35
N PHE A 309 -5.27 -2.87 15.62
CA PHE A 309 -5.23 -1.51 16.17
C PHE A 309 -6.42 -0.66 15.69
N ALA A 310 -7.57 -1.27 15.45
CA ALA A 310 -8.78 -0.61 14.93
C ALA A 310 -9.30 0.51 15.86
N TYR A 311 -8.92 0.48 17.14
CA TYR A 311 -9.22 1.54 18.10
C TYR A 311 -8.55 2.88 17.78
N ARG A 312 -7.43 2.86 17.03
CA ARG A 312 -6.60 4.03 16.73
C ARG A 312 -7.24 4.86 15.62
N LYS A 313 -8.32 5.55 15.93
CA LYS A 313 -9.03 6.43 15.01
C LYS A 313 -8.31 7.77 14.85
N ASN A 314 -7.71 8.25 15.94
CA ASN A 314 -7.01 9.54 15.98
C ASN A 314 -5.51 9.35 16.16
N VAL A 315 -4.72 10.12 15.41
CA VAL A 315 -3.26 10.03 15.36
C VAL A 315 -2.65 11.42 15.27
N LEU A 316 -1.64 11.69 16.07
CA LEU A 316 -0.76 12.85 15.90
C LEU A 316 0.51 12.45 15.13
N PRO A 317 1.19 13.36 14.44
CA PRO A 317 2.44 13.06 13.74
C PRO A 317 3.52 12.44 14.64
N THR A 318 3.52 12.80 15.92
CA THR A 318 4.45 12.31 16.96
C THR A 318 3.99 11.01 17.61
N SER A 319 2.77 10.53 17.33
CA SER A 319 2.22 9.35 18.00
C SER A 319 3.01 8.08 17.70
N MET A 320 3.41 7.37 18.75
CA MET A 320 4.05 6.06 18.66
C MET A 320 3.19 5.07 17.86
N HIS A 321 3.84 4.23 17.04
CA HIS A 321 3.12 3.14 16.37
C HIS A 321 2.65 2.09 17.39
N PRO A 322 1.41 1.62 17.35
CA PRO A 322 0.86 0.75 18.42
C PRO A 322 1.59 -0.59 18.56
N SER A 323 2.15 -1.16 17.50
CA SER A 323 2.99 -2.36 17.63
C SER A 323 4.31 -2.10 18.40
N GLN A 324 4.81 -0.87 18.38
CA GLN A 324 5.96 -0.47 19.19
C GLN A 324 5.54 -0.31 20.65
N ALA A 325 4.40 0.30 20.93
CA ALA A 325 3.82 0.36 22.26
C ALA A 325 3.60 -1.05 22.82
N ALA A 326 2.98 -1.95 22.04
CA ALA A 326 2.79 -3.35 22.41
C ALA A 326 4.12 -4.08 22.71
N LEU A 327 5.18 -3.78 21.95
CA LEU A 327 6.51 -4.35 22.21
C LEU A 327 7.11 -3.81 23.51
N ILE A 328 7.03 -2.51 23.77
CA ILE A 328 7.53 -1.89 25.01
C ILE A 328 6.84 -2.51 26.23
N VAL A 329 5.50 -2.59 26.22
CA VAL A 329 4.78 -3.19 27.34
C VAL A 329 5.02 -4.69 27.46
N SER A 330 5.29 -5.41 26.35
CA SER A 330 5.68 -6.81 26.39
C SER A 330 7.05 -7.03 27.04
N LEU A 331 8.00 -6.12 26.82
CA LEU A 331 9.29 -6.14 27.51
C LEU A 331 9.16 -5.86 29.00
N ALA A 332 8.24 -5.01 29.39
CA ALA A 332 7.94 -4.67 30.80
C ALA A 332 7.06 -5.71 31.50
N LYS A 333 6.43 -6.64 30.78
CA LYS A 333 5.42 -7.58 31.30
C LYS A 333 5.81 -8.25 32.62
N PRO A 334 7.05 -8.71 32.87
CA PRO A 334 7.42 -9.36 34.13
C PRO A 334 7.27 -8.47 35.37
N TYR A 335 7.19 -7.15 35.19
CA TYR A 335 7.11 -6.15 36.26
C TYR A 335 5.72 -5.53 36.41
N LEU A 336 4.81 -5.79 35.44
CA LEU A 336 3.48 -5.21 35.42
C LEU A 336 2.53 -5.98 36.34
N LYS A 337 1.63 -5.27 37.00
CA LYS A 337 0.64 -5.86 37.94
C LYS A 337 -0.78 -5.56 37.50
N GLU A 338 -1.71 -6.50 37.67
CA GLU A 338 -3.13 -6.33 37.35
C GLU A 338 -3.83 -5.34 38.30
N THR A 339 -3.31 -5.17 39.50
CA THR A 339 -3.84 -4.25 40.50
C THR A 339 -3.21 -2.87 40.48
N ALA A 340 -2.33 -2.60 39.52
CA ALA A 340 -1.58 -1.38 39.48
C ALA A 340 -2.44 -0.15 39.21
N GLN A 341 -2.07 0.96 39.88
CA GLN A 341 -2.45 2.32 39.51
C GLN A 341 -1.36 2.91 38.64
N ILE A 342 -1.72 3.30 37.43
CA ILE A 342 -0.77 3.64 36.37
C ILE A 342 -0.90 5.11 36.00
N MET A 343 0.23 5.75 35.66
CA MET A 343 0.30 7.12 35.17
C MET A 343 1.16 7.19 33.90
N ASP A 344 0.67 7.87 32.87
CA ASP A 344 1.48 8.35 31.73
C ASP A 344 1.55 9.88 31.78
N PRO A 345 2.72 10.44 32.09
CA PRO A 345 2.95 11.88 32.16
C PRO A 345 2.84 12.64 30.84
N PHE A 346 3.05 11.96 29.69
CA PHE A 346 3.13 12.54 28.35
C PHE A 346 2.36 11.67 27.36
N CYS A 347 1.08 11.46 27.64
CA CYS A 347 0.30 10.36 27.06
C CYS A 347 -0.01 10.53 25.56
N GLY A 348 0.08 11.74 25.01
CA GLY A 348 -0.39 12.00 23.65
C GLY A 348 -1.83 11.51 23.47
N VAL A 349 -2.05 10.67 22.46
CA VAL A 349 -3.37 10.06 22.17
C VAL A 349 -3.60 8.73 22.91
N GLY A 350 -2.85 8.42 23.96
CA GLY A 350 -3.04 7.28 24.85
C GLY A 350 -2.61 5.91 24.33
N THR A 351 -1.87 5.83 23.21
CA THR A 351 -1.52 4.55 22.56
C THR A 351 -0.79 3.59 23.50
N LEU A 352 0.19 4.07 24.27
CA LEU A 352 0.98 3.23 25.17
C LEU A 352 0.16 2.66 26.30
N LEU A 353 -0.72 3.47 26.90
CA LEU A 353 -1.64 3.04 27.98
C LEU A 353 -2.69 2.04 27.49
N ILE A 354 -3.23 2.22 26.28
CA ILE A 354 -4.18 1.30 25.67
C ILE A 354 -3.52 -0.07 25.48
N GLU A 355 -2.31 -0.12 24.91
CA GLU A 355 -1.58 -1.38 24.75
C GLU A 355 -1.19 -2.00 26.09
N ARG A 356 -0.88 -1.18 27.11
CA ARG A 356 -0.62 -1.65 28.47
C ARG A 356 -1.86 -2.34 29.07
N ALA A 357 -3.01 -1.74 28.94
CA ALA A 357 -4.27 -2.29 29.44
C ALA A 357 -4.71 -3.56 28.69
N HIS A 358 -4.40 -3.65 27.37
CA HIS A 358 -4.68 -4.84 26.59
C HIS A 358 -3.80 -6.03 26.99
N LEU A 359 -2.55 -5.78 27.40
CA LEU A 359 -1.62 -6.86 27.77
C LEU A 359 -1.85 -7.36 29.18
N VAL A 360 -2.07 -6.46 30.13
CA VAL A 360 -2.29 -6.75 31.55
C VAL A 360 -3.35 -5.76 32.06
N PRO A 361 -4.47 -6.17 32.65
CA PRO A 361 -5.42 -5.27 33.26
C PRO A 361 -4.78 -4.34 34.29
N ALA A 362 -5.44 -3.23 34.61
CA ALA A 362 -5.00 -2.30 35.64
C ALA A 362 -6.20 -1.86 36.51
N ARG A 363 -5.92 -1.47 37.74
CA ARG A 363 -6.95 -0.94 38.63
C ARG A 363 -7.47 0.42 38.20
N GLU A 364 -6.52 1.35 37.96
CA GLU A 364 -6.80 2.70 37.48
C GLU A 364 -5.68 3.18 36.56
N ILE A 365 -6.06 3.94 35.55
CA ILE A 365 -5.11 4.48 34.55
C ILE A 365 -5.34 5.98 34.46
N TYR A 366 -4.28 6.75 34.66
CA TYR A 366 -4.25 8.20 34.54
C TYR A 366 -3.29 8.64 33.43
N ALA A 367 -3.66 9.71 32.77
CA ALA A 367 -2.92 10.22 31.61
C ALA A 367 -2.91 11.74 31.62
N THR A 368 -1.75 12.36 31.53
CA THR A 368 -1.63 13.81 31.35
C THR A 368 -0.96 14.16 30.04
N ASP A 369 -1.36 15.28 29.46
CA ASP A 369 -0.67 15.94 28.35
C ASP A 369 -0.99 17.43 28.38
N THR A 370 -0.04 18.25 27.89
CA THR A 370 -0.20 19.71 27.76
C THR A 370 -0.98 20.09 26.52
N TYR A 371 -1.16 19.17 25.56
CA TYR A 371 -1.87 19.41 24.31
C TYR A 371 -3.33 18.92 24.42
N GLY A 372 -4.27 19.88 24.54
CA GLY A 372 -5.69 19.60 24.76
C GLY A 372 -6.34 18.72 23.69
N ASP A 373 -5.95 18.88 22.40
CA ASP A 373 -6.48 18.05 21.33
C ASP A 373 -6.01 16.59 21.45
N ALA A 374 -4.77 16.36 21.91
CA ALA A 374 -4.30 15.00 22.19
C ALA A 374 -5.14 14.31 23.25
N ILE A 375 -5.55 15.02 24.32
CA ILE A 375 -6.44 14.52 25.37
C ILE A 375 -7.80 14.17 24.81
N THR A 376 -8.39 14.99 23.94
CA THR A 376 -9.67 14.71 23.30
C THR A 376 -9.59 13.49 22.40
N MET A 377 -8.59 13.44 21.52
CA MET A 377 -8.30 12.30 20.64
C MET A 377 -8.02 11.02 21.44
N GLY A 378 -7.31 11.15 22.56
CA GLY A 378 -7.00 10.03 23.46
C GLY A 378 -8.25 9.41 24.08
N ARG A 379 -9.20 10.23 24.54
CA ARG A 379 -10.50 9.77 25.07
C ARG A 379 -11.28 8.98 24.02
N GLU A 380 -11.31 9.45 22.78
CA GLU A 380 -11.97 8.74 21.68
C GLU A 380 -11.30 7.39 21.38
N ASN A 381 -9.97 7.37 21.25
CA ASN A 381 -9.23 6.12 21.05
C ASN A 381 -9.46 5.12 22.18
N ALA A 382 -9.44 5.57 23.43
CA ALA A 382 -9.71 4.73 24.60
C ALA A 382 -11.15 4.18 24.62
N ALA A 383 -12.12 4.99 24.21
CA ALA A 383 -13.50 4.54 24.05
C ALA A 383 -13.63 3.43 23.00
N PHE A 384 -13.00 3.59 21.82
CA PHE A 384 -12.94 2.55 20.78
C PHE A 384 -12.19 1.30 21.24
N ALA A 385 -11.14 1.45 22.06
CA ALA A 385 -10.41 0.35 22.68
C ALA A 385 -11.17 -0.31 23.85
N LYS A 386 -12.30 0.24 24.28
CA LYS A 386 -13.04 -0.16 25.47
C LYS A 386 -12.15 -0.16 26.73
N THR A 387 -11.25 0.79 26.81
CA THR A 387 -10.29 0.95 27.91
C THR A 387 -10.63 2.20 28.70
N ARG A 388 -10.77 2.08 30.02
CA ARG A 388 -11.03 3.21 30.91
C ARG A 388 -9.71 3.90 31.26
N ILE A 389 -9.55 5.17 30.84
CA ILE A 389 -8.38 6.01 31.12
C ILE A 389 -8.88 7.39 31.56
N ASN A 390 -8.33 7.89 32.66
CA ASN A 390 -8.60 9.22 33.18
C ASN A 390 -7.66 10.24 32.52
N PHE A 391 -8.09 10.82 31.40
CA PHE A 391 -7.34 11.83 30.66
C PHE A 391 -7.50 13.22 31.27
N ILE A 392 -6.39 13.88 31.57
CA ILE A 392 -6.31 15.18 32.26
C ILE A 392 -5.44 16.13 31.43
N HIS A 393 -6.02 17.23 30.95
CA HIS A 393 -5.29 18.29 30.26
C HIS A 393 -4.50 19.09 31.29
N ARG A 394 -3.25 18.73 31.50
CA ARG A 394 -2.38 19.38 32.49
C ARG A 394 -0.90 19.05 32.22
N ASP A 395 0.00 19.97 32.58
CA ASP A 395 1.44 19.69 32.66
C ASP A 395 1.68 18.71 33.83
N PHE A 396 2.45 17.64 33.55
CA PHE A 396 2.84 16.66 34.56
C PHE A 396 3.57 17.30 35.76
N PHE A 397 4.35 18.33 35.55
CA PHE A 397 5.08 19.02 36.62
C PHE A 397 4.16 19.77 37.58
N ASP A 398 2.97 20.17 37.15
CA ASP A 398 1.93 20.81 37.95
C ASP A 398 0.86 19.82 38.44
N PHE A 399 0.94 18.56 38.03
CA PHE A 399 -0.01 17.53 38.43
C PHE A 399 0.14 17.20 39.90
N ARG A 400 -0.99 16.99 40.58
CA ARG A 400 -1.09 16.56 41.98
C ARG A 400 -2.17 15.48 42.07
N HIS A 401 -1.93 14.48 42.89
CA HIS A 401 -2.86 13.38 43.13
C HIS A 401 -2.68 12.88 44.57
N ASP A 402 -3.76 12.54 45.22
CA ASP A 402 -3.76 12.10 46.62
C ASP A 402 -3.13 10.72 46.81
N TYR A 403 -3.20 9.86 45.79
CA TYR A 403 -2.66 8.52 45.81
C TYR A 403 -1.41 8.44 44.96
N LYS A 404 -0.47 7.58 45.35
CA LYS A 404 0.73 7.28 44.59
C LYS A 404 0.49 6.17 43.58
N PHE A 405 1.26 6.18 42.52
CA PHE A 405 1.17 5.23 41.40
C PHE A 405 2.14 4.05 41.61
N ASP A 406 1.72 2.86 41.18
CA ASP A 406 2.60 1.69 41.10
C ASP A 406 3.52 1.73 39.87
N GLU A 407 3.03 2.33 38.76
CA GLU A 407 3.69 2.34 37.47
C GLU A 407 3.63 3.76 36.85
N LEU A 408 4.77 4.27 36.43
CA LEU A 408 4.86 5.34 35.44
C LEU A 408 5.28 4.71 34.12
N ILE A 409 4.46 4.87 33.06
CA ILE A 409 4.75 4.31 31.75
C ILE A 409 4.61 5.41 30.70
N THR A 410 5.69 5.70 29.95
CA THR A 410 5.69 6.89 29.09
C THR A 410 6.60 6.81 27.89
N ASP A 411 6.24 7.52 26.82
CA ASP A 411 7.08 7.88 25.69
C ASP A 411 7.57 9.33 25.93
N MET A 412 8.85 9.48 26.18
CA MET A 412 9.42 10.79 26.52
C MET A 412 9.34 11.77 25.35
N PRO A 413 9.01 13.04 25.60
CA PRO A 413 9.00 14.07 24.56
C PRO A 413 10.33 14.11 23.79
N VAL A 414 10.22 14.19 22.46
CA VAL A 414 11.36 14.25 21.58
C VAL A 414 11.95 15.66 21.60
N ARG A 415 13.27 15.77 21.74
CA ARG A 415 14.00 17.01 21.59
C ARG A 415 13.73 17.64 20.22
N ASN A 416 13.26 18.89 20.22
CA ASN A 416 13.00 19.65 19.00
C ASN A 416 13.98 20.85 18.89
N ARG A 417 13.74 21.91 19.67
CA ARG A 417 14.59 23.14 19.67
C ARG A 417 15.37 23.35 20.98
N GLN A 418 15.14 22.49 21.96
CA GLN A 418 15.76 22.60 23.27
C GLN A 418 17.28 22.35 23.18
N THR A 419 18.03 23.09 23.99
CA THR A 419 19.46 22.88 24.20
C THR A 419 19.70 21.57 24.98
N LYS A 420 20.96 21.14 24.99
CA LYS A 420 21.36 19.98 25.80
C LYS A 420 21.13 20.24 27.31
N ALA A 421 21.39 21.46 27.79
CA ALA A 421 21.21 21.82 29.19
C ALA A 421 19.73 21.84 29.60
N GLU A 422 18.86 22.37 28.76
CA GLU A 422 17.39 22.34 28.98
C GLU A 422 16.85 20.92 29.04
N MET A 423 17.32 20.04 28.15
CA MET A 423 16.91 18.62 28.17
C MET A 423 17.45 17.91 29.41
N GLU A 424 18.67 18.20 29.84
CA GLU A 424 19.21 17.63 31.07
C GLU A 424 18.38 18.01 32.29
N LEU A 425 18.02 19.28 32.40
CA LEU A 425 17.15 19.81 33.47
C LEU A 425 15.74 19.21 33.39
N PHE A 426 15.23 19.02 32.20
CA PHE A 426 13.91 18.37 31.99
C PHE A 426 13.90 16.94 32.54
N TYR A 427 14.93 16.12 32.23
CA TYR A 427 15.04 14.75 32.76
C TYR A 427 15.27 14.75 34.29
N GLU A 428 16.04 15.68 34.82
CA GLU A 428 16.21 15.83 36.28
C GLU A 428 14.87 16.10 36.97
N ARG A 429 14.13 17.12 36.52
CA ARG A 429 12.81 17.45 37.05
C ARG A 429 11.82 16.30 36.89
N PHE A 430 11.88 15.58 35.75
CA PHE A 430 11.01 14.40 35.52
C PHE A 430 11.24 13.33 36.60
N PHE A 431 12.48 12.95 36.86
CA PHE A 431 12.78 11.92 37.85
C PHE A 431 12.45 12.35 39.27
N ASP A 432 12.65 13.62 39.62
CA ASP A 432 12.26 14.18 40.94
C ASP A 432 10.73 14.11 41.10
N LYS A 433 10.00 14.55 40.06
CA LYS A 433 8.55 14.53 40.07
C LYS A 433 7.98 13.08 40.05
N ALA A 434 8.62 12.19 39.34
CA ALA A 434 8.27 10.77 39.34
C ALA A 434 8.41 10.15 40.72
N ALA A 435 9.48 10.49 41.46
CA ALA A 435 9.71 10.02 42.84
C ALA A 435 8.62 10.53 43.82
N GLU A 436 8.08 11.75 43.63
CA GLU A 436 6.95 12.25 44.40
C GLU A 436 5.69 11.43 44.21
N HIS A 437 5.47 10.91 42.99
CA HIS A 437 4.23 10.24 42.60
C HIS A 437 4.27 8.71 42.70
N LEU A 438 5.45 8.08 42.79
CA LEU A 438 5.56 6.62 42.89
C LEU A 438 5.48 6.12 44.33
N VAL A 439 4.88 4.94 44.48
CA VAL A 439 4.99 4.17 45.74
C VAL A 439 6.42 3.65 45.90
N SER A 440 6.78 3.26 47.15
CA SER A 440 8.04 2.51 47.35
C SER A 440 8.02 1.20 46.58
N GLY A 441 9.06 0.97 45.77
CA GLY A 441 9.13 -0.18 44.85
C GLY A 441 8.30 -0.03 43.57
N GLY A 442 7.75 1.16 43.33
CA GLY A 442 7.12 1.51 42.04
C GLY A 442 8.10 1.48 40.86
N ILE A 443 7.60 1.30 39.65
CA ILE A 443 8.44 1.16 38.46
C ILE A 443 8.24 2.29 37.47
N ILE A 444 9.28 2.57 36.68
CA ILE A 444 9.22 3.46 35.53
C ILE A 444 9.51 2.63 34.26
N VAL A 445 8.56 2.59 33.33
CA VAL A 445 8.72 2.07 31.98
C VAL A 445 8.83 3.25 31.03
N MET A 446 10.00 3.46 30.44
CA MET A 446 10.28 4.66 29.67
C MET A 446 10.81 4.31 28.29
N TYR A 447 10.23 4.89 27.24
CA TYR A 447 10.84 4.96 25.93
C TYR A 447 11.45 6.34 25.73
N SER A 448 12.71 6.39 25.32
CA SER A 448 13.44 7.66 25.11
C SER A 448 14.52 7.51 24.06
N ASN A 449 14.67 8.54 23.23
CA ASN A 449 15.79 8.68 22.30
C ASN A 449 17.07 9.25 22.99
N GLU A 450 16.92 9.78 24.22
CA GLU A 450 17.98 10.48 24.97
C GLU A 450 18.53 9.57 26.10
N ILE A 451 18.97 8.36 25.75
CA ILE A 451 19.44 7.36 26.70
C ILE A 451 20.59 7.86 27.62
N GLY A 452 21.37 8.85 27.16
CA GLY A 452 22.44 9.46 27.95
C GLY A 452 21.94 10.18 29.20
N PHE A 453 20.86 10.97 29.06
CA PHE A 453 20.24 11.66 30.20
C PHE A 453 19.58 10.67 31.15
N VAL A 454 18.89 9.68 30.66
CA VAL A 454 18.28 8.61 31.48
C VAL A 454 19.33 7.92 32.32
N LYS A 455 20.43 7.46 31.70
CA LYS A 455 21.54 6.81 32.43
C LYS A 455 22.18 7.72 33.47
N LYS A 456 22.33 9.03 33.18
CA LYS A 456 22.86 10.00 34.14
C LYS A 456 21.98 10.09 35.38
N GLN A 457 20.65 10.24 35.18
CA GLN A 457 19.71 10.39 36.28
C GLN A 457 19.60 9.11 37.14
N ILE A 458 19.66 7.93 36.54
CA ILE A 458 19.69 6.65 37.28
C ILE A 458 20.94 6.60 38.18
N ARG A 459 22.15 6.94 37.65
CA ARG A 459 23.40 6.94 38.44
C ARG A 459 23.42 7.91 39.60
N LEU A 460 22.67 9.02 39.49
CA LEU A 460 22.61 10.03 40.56
C LEU A 460 21.64 9.68 41.69
N ARG A 461 20.73 8.73 41.47
CA ARG A 461 19.62 8.37 42.37
C ARG A 461 19.72 6.94 42.92
N VAL A 462 20.59 6.11 42.36
CA VAL A 462 20.94 4.78 42.81
C VAL A 462 22.33 4.77 43.38
#